data_c760bc85e27ef2898982c898e0e77c36
#
_entry.id   c760bc85e27ef2898982c898e0e77c36
#
_cell.length_a   1.000
_cell.length_b   1.000
_cell.length_c   1.000
_cell.angle_alpha   90.00
_cell.angle_beta   90.00
_cell.angle_gamma   90.00
#
_symmetry.space_group_name_H-M   'P 1'
#
loop_
_entity.id
_entity.type
_entity.pdbx_description
1 polymer ?
#
loop_
_entity_poly.entity_id
_entity_poly.type
_entity_poly.pdbx_seq_one_letter_code
_entity_poly.pdbx_strand_id
1 'polypeptide(L)'
;MRSLFKTTVQRYGRVDLLFNNAGIGAPAVDIDALELQVWNKVLAVNLTGAFLCTREAFRAMRQQQPQGGRIINNGSISAHAPRPRSIAYTATKHAITGLTKSTALDGRAFDIACGQLDIGNAATDLRSGAASGAAQADGTVRPEPLMDVAEVGRAVCYMANLPLDANVATMTLMATKMPFVGRG
;
A
#
# COMPACT_ATOMS: atom_id res chain seq x y z
N MET A 1 14.35 2.00 11.15
CA MET A 1 14.35 2.51 9.75
C MET A 1 15.70 3.14 9.36
N ARG A 2 16.19 4.17 10.05
CA ARG A 2 17.49 4.83 9.70
C ARG A 2 18.65 3.85 9.48
N SER A 3 18.82 2.87 10.37
CA SER A 3 19.87 1.86 10.24
C SER A 3 19.76 1.07 8.95
N LEU A 4 18.55 0.61 8.58
CA LEU A 4 18.29 -0.14 7.35
C LEU A 4 18.76 0.65 6.12
N PHE A 5 18.29 1.89 5.96
CA PHE A 5 18.65 2.72 4.80
C PHE A 5 20.14 3.07 4.79
N LYS A 6 20.74 3.37 5.96
CA LYS A 6 22.19 3.57 6.07
C LYS A 6 22.98 2.35 5.58
N THR A 7 22.60 1.15 6.02
CA THR A 7 23.24 -0.11 5.59
C THR A 7 23.07 -0.33 4.08
N THR A 8 21.86 -0.05 3.54
CA THR A 8 21.60 -0.16 2.09
C THR A 8 22.52 0.77 1.29
N VAL A 9 22.59 2.03 1.67
CA VAL A 9 23.46 3.01 1.00
C VAL A 9 24.94 2.64 1.15
N GLN A 10 25.38 2.19 2.32
CA GLN A 10 26.76 1.73 2.52
C GLN A 10 27.13 0.54 1.64
N ARG A 11 26.18 -0.39 1.41
CA ARG A 11 26.44 -1.63 0.67
C ARG A 11 26.29 -1.45 -0.85
N TYR A 12 25.31 -0.66 -1.29
CA TYR A 12 24.92 -0.55 -2.71
C TYR A 12 25.13 0.85 -3.30
N GLY A 13 25.53 1.83 -2.50
CA GLY A 13 25.76 3.20 -2.93
C GLY A 13 24.50 4.06 -3.03
N ARG A 14 23.32 3.44 -3.20
CA ARG A 14 22.07 4.16 -3.48
C ARG A 14 20.81 3.40 -3.12
N VAL A 15 19.67 4.08 -3.21
CA VAL A 15 18.32 3.52 -3.09
C VAL A 15 17.53 3.92 -4.32
N ASP A 16 17.24 2.99 -5.22
CA ASP A 16 16.51 3.28 -6.46
C ASP A 16 15.01 3.07 -6.33
N LEU A 17 14.61 2.11 -5.49
CA LEU A 17 13.22 1.73 -5.31
C LEU A 17 12.91 1.49 -3.82
N LEU A 18 11.80 2.06 -3.38
CA LEU A 18 11.11 1.66 -2.14
C LEU A 18 9.73 1.13 -2.49
N PHE A 19 9.43 -0.10 -2.08
CA PHE A 19 8.06 -0.62 -2.07
C PHE A 19 7.56 -0.73 -0.63
N ASN A 20 6.69 0.17 -0.22
CA ASN A 20 6.02 0.15 1.08
C ASN A 20 4.91 -0.90 1.08
N ASN A 21 5.29 -2.14 1.35
CA ASN A 21 4.38 -3.30 1.29
C ASN A 21 3.84 -3.73 2.65
N ALA A 22 4.55 -3.47 3.73
CA ALA A 22 4.16 -3.93 5.05
C ALA A 22 2.76 -3.42 5.46
N GLY A 23 1.92 -4.34 5.90
CA GLY A 23 0.57 -4.02 6.33
C GLY A 23 -0.07 -5.17 7.10
N ILE A 24 -0.98 -4.83 8.00
CA ILE A 24 -1.77 -5.77 8.79
C ILE A 24 -3.26 -5.40 8.73
N GLY A 25 -4.12 -6.40 8.91
CA GLY A 25 -5.54 -6.20 9.13
C GLY A 25 -5.86 -5.93 10.61
N ALA A 26 -7.16 -5.82 10.89
CA ALA A 26 -7.73 -5.80 12.23
C ALA A 26 -8.84 -6.86 12.32
N PRO A 27 -9.25 -7.29 13.53
CA PRO A 27 -10.46 -8.09 13.71
C PRO A 27 -11.68 -7.37 13.11
N ALA A 28 -12.56 -8.13 12.48
CA ALA A 28 -13.81 -7.62 11.92
C ALA A 28 -14.87 -7.45 13.02
N VAL A 29 -14.79 -6.35 13.73
CA VAL A 29 -15.71 -5.97 14.83
C VAL A 29 -16.41 -4.65 14.53
N ASP A 30 -17.50 -4.36 15.22
CA ASP A 30 -18.18 -3.09 15.11
C ASP A 30 -17.30 -1.95 15.65
N ILE A 31 -17.54 -0.72 15.22
CA ILE A 31 -16.65 0.42 15.49
C ILE A 31 -16.45 0.68 16.99
N ASP A 32 -17.48 0.53 17.77
CA ASP A 32 -17.50 0.73 19.24
C ASP A 32 -16.83 -0.43 20.01
N ALA A 33 -16.67 -1.59 19.37
CA ALA A 33 -15.99 -2.76 19.94
C ALA A 33 -14.50 -2.85 19.54
N LEU A 34 -14.00 -1.93 18.71
CA LEU A 34 -12.60 -1.95 18.29
C LEU A 34 -11.70 -1.38 19.40
N GLU A 35 -10.88 -2.21 19.97
CA GLU A 35 -9.89 -1.81 20.98
C GLU A 35 -8.91 -0.77 20.45
N LEU A 36 -8.67 0.30 21.24
CA LEU A 36 -7.73 1.37 20.87
C LEU A 36 -6.30 0.85 20.60
N GLN A 37 -5.90 -0.19 21.33
CA GLN A 37 -4.60 -0.82 21.12
C GLN A 37 -4.49 -1.46 19.73
N VAL A 38 -5.55 -2.10 19.24
CA VAL A 38 -5.61 -2.68 17.88
C VAL A 38 -5.56 -1.58 16.83
N TRP A 39 -6.35 -0.52 17.00
CA TRP A 39 -6.31 0.66 16.16
C TRP A 39 -4.89 1.22 16.05
N ASN A 40 -4.25 1.50 17.18
CA ASN A 40 -2.89 2.05 17.22
C ASN A 40 -1.86 1.14 16.55
N LYS A 41 -1.98 -0.18 16.71
CA LYS A 41 -1.11 -1.16 16.05
C LYS A 41 -1.25 -1.10 14.52
N VAL A 42 -2.47 -1.03 14.02
CA VAL A 42 -2.74 -0.92 12.56
C VAL A 42 -2.18 0.39 12.01
N LEU A 43 -2.40 1.51 12.69
CA LEU A 43 -1.81 2.80 12.30
C LEU A 43 -0.27 2.76 12.31
N ALA A 44 0.32 2.19 13.37
CA ALA A 44 1.77 2.11 13.50
C ALA A 44 2.41 1.35 12.34
N VAL A 45 1.83 0.23 11.92
CA VAL A 45 2.36 -0.60 10.83
C VAL A 45 2.01 0.01 9.47
N ASN A 46 0.72 0.22 9.19
CA ASN A 46 0.24 0.53 7.84
C ASN A 46 0.53 1.97 7.42
N LEU A 47 0.58 2.92 8.35
CA LEU A 47 0.74 4.33 8.05
C LEU A 47 2.07 4.89 8.54
N THR A 48 2.33 4.82 9.86
CA THR A 48 3.56 5.38 10.44
C THR A 48 4.80 4.67 9.89
N GLY A 49 4.75 3.33 9.73
CA GLY A 49 5.83 2.56 9.12
C GLY A 49 6.13 2.99 7.69
N ALA A 50 5.09 3.13 6.86
CA ALA A 50 5.20 3.61 5.47
C ALA A 50 5.78 5.03 5.42
N PHE A 51 5.29 5.95 6.27
CA PHE A 51 5.85 7.30 6.38
C PHE A 51 7.34 7.29 6.75
N LEU A 52 7.73 6.51 7.76
CA LEU A 52 9.12 6.43 8.19
C LEU A 52 10.04 5.87 7.10
N CYS A 53 9.60 4.86 6.35
CA CYS A 53 10.36 4.34 5.21
C CYS A 53 10.44 5.37 4.09
N THR A 54 9.32 6.00 3.74
CA THR A 54 9.26 7.08 2.73
C THR A 54 10.21 8.22 3.07
N ARG A 55 10.23 8.67 4.32
CA ARG A 55 11.12 9.74 4.78
C ARG A 55 12.61 9.39 4.59
N GLU A 56 13.03 8.19 4.94
CA GLU A 56 14.44 7.78 4.81
C GLU A 56 14.81 7.51 3.34
N ALA A 57 13.90 6.91 2.55
CA ALA A 57 14.11 6.75 1.10
C ALA A 57 14.22 8.10 0.39
N PHE A 58 13.31 9.01 0.68
CA PHE A 58 13.31 10.37 0.12
C PHE A 58 14.63 11.09 0.42
N ARG A 59 15.13 10.99 1.66
CA ARG A 59 16.43 11.56 2.03
C ARG A 59 17.57 10.97 1.21
N ALA A 60 17.63 9.66 1.05
CA ALA A 60 18.67 9.00 0.24
C ALA A 60 18.56 9.39 -1.22
N MET A 61 17.38 9.29 -1.84
CA MET A 61 17.11 9.59 -3.25
C MET A 61 17.40 11.06 -3.59
N ARG A 62 17.15 11.97 -2.65
CA ARG A 62 17.48 13.41 -2.83
C ARG A 62 18.97 13.70 -2.81
N GLN A 63 19.77 12.93 -2.06
CA GLN A 63 21.19 13.18 -1.83
C GLN A 63 22.12 12.37 -2.75
N GLN A 64 21.65 11.28 -3.32
CA GLN A 64 22.45 10.40 -4.17
C GLN A 64 22.73 11.01 -5.56
N GLN A 65 23.75 10.46 -6.26
CA GLN A 65 24.09 10.83 -7.62
C GLN A 65 24.10 9.58 -8.53
N PRO A 66 23.38 9.59 -9.67
CA PRO A 66 22.39 10.59 -10.05
C PRO A 66 21.25 10.69 -9.05
N GLN A 67 20.69 11.90 -8.90
CA GLN A 67 19.55 12.17 -8.02
C GLN A 67 18.30 11.43 -8.49
N GLY A 68 17.37 11.17 -7.57
CA GLY A 68 16.09 10.59 -7.90
C GLY A 68 15.92 9.14 -7.50
N GLY A 69 14.74 8.61 -7.74
CA GLY A 69 14.32 7.24 -7.42
C GLY A 69 12.80 7.09 -7.43
N ARG A 70 12.31 5.92 -7.07
CA ARG A 70 10.88 5.61 -7.11
C ARG A 70 10.38 5.05 -5.79
N ILE A 71 9.23 5.55 -5.36
CA ILE A 71 8.49 5.05 -4.20
C ILE A 71 7.16 4.50 -4.68
N ILE A 72 6.84 3.26 -4.33
CA ILE A 72 5.57 2.62 -4.61
C ILE A 72 4.91 2.29 -3.27
N ASN A 73 3.70 2.79 -3.05
CA ASN A 73 2.94 2.50 -1.85
C ASN A 73 1.90 1.41 -2.13
N ASN A 74 1.88 0.37 -1.32
CA ASN A 74 0.82 -0.63 -1.34
C ASN A 74 -0.46 -0.03 -0.77
N GLY A 75 -1.35 0.36 -1.68
CA GLY A 75 -2.70 0.79 -1.39
C GLY A 75 -3.68 -0.37 -1.19
N SER A 76 -4.91 -0.12 -1.50
CA SER A 76 -5.99 -1.13 -1.50
C SER A 76 -7.23 -0.52 -2.15
N ILE A 77 -8.08 -1.36 -2.74
CA ILE A 77 -9.44 -0.94 -3.09
C ILE A 77 -10.23 -0.42 -1.88
N SER A 78 -9.83 -0.77 -0.64
CA SER A 78 -10.37 -0.19 0.59
C SER A 78 -10.04 1.29 0.78
N ALA A 79 -9.16 1.87 -0.04
CA ALA A 79 -8.96 3.32 -0.11
C ALA A 79 -10.08 4.02 -0.91
N HIS A 80 -10.99 3.28 -1.54
CA HIS A 80 -12.09 3.79 -2.35
C HIS A 80 -13.44 3.31 -1.84
N ALA A 81 -13.57 2.01 -1.55
CA ALA A 81 -14.80 1.39 -1.10
C ALA A 81 -14.51 0.49 0.12
N PRO A 82 -14.96 0.87 1.33
CA PRO A 82 -14.74 0.11 2.54
C PRO A 82 -15.54 -1.20 2.55
N ARG A 83 -15.10 -2.14 3.37
CA ARG A 83 -15.90 -3.30 3.77
C ARG A 83 -16.52 -3.05 5.15
N PRO A 84 -17.63 -3.69 5.50
CA PRO A 84 -18.11 -3.69 6.87
C PRO A 84 -17.02 -4.13 7.85
N ARG A 85 -17.00 -3.52 9.03
CA ARG A 85 -16.07 -3.86 10.13
C ARG A 85 -14.59 -3.79 9.78
N SER A 86 -14.20 -2.84 8.94
CA SER A 86 -12.80 -2.67 8.49
C SER A 86 -12.21 -1.29 8.78
N ILE A 87 -12.76 -0.57 9.77
CA ILE A 87 -12.46 0.86 9.97
C ILE A 87 -10.96 1.18 10.09
N ALA A 88 -10.19 0.44 10.90
CA ALA A 88 -8.77 0.72 11.10
C ALA A 88 -7.98 0.53 9.80
N TYR A 89 -8.21 -0.56 9.09
CA TYR A 89 -7.57 -0.83 7.81
C TYR A 89 -7.98 0.19 6.76
N THR A 90 -9.27 0.44 6.62
CA THR A 90 -9.83 1.43 5.66
C THR A 90 -9.25 2.82 5.89
N ALA A 91 -9.24 3.30 7.13
CA ALA A 91 -8.68 4.61 7.47
C ALA A 91 -7.19 4.72 7.07
N THR A 92 -6.38 3.67 7.36
CA THR A 92 -4.96 3.67 6.97
C THR A 92 -4.78 3.66 5.46
N LYS A 93 -5.60 2.93 4.70
CA LYS A 93 -5.49 2.87 3.23
C LYS A 93 -5.92 4.16 2.54
N HIS A 94 -6.91 4.89 3.09
CA HIS A 94 -7.20 6.27 2.66
C HIS A 94 -6.04 7.22 2.97
N ALA A 95 -5.43 7.10 4.16
CA ALA A 95 -4.29 7.93 4.54
C ALA A 95 -3.05 7.67 3.66
N ILE A 96 -2.81 6.43 3.21
CA ILE A 96 -1.75 6.10 2.24
C ILE A 96 -1.94 6.86 0.92
N THR A 97 -3.18 7.06 0.46
CA THR A 97 -3.45 7.87 -0.74
C THR A 97 -2.99 9.32 -0.54
N GLY A 98 -3.25 9.91 0.62
CA GLY A 98 -2.75 11.25 0.98
C GLY A 98 -1.22 11.28 1.02
N LEU A 99 -0.60 10.31 1.70
CA LEU A 99 0.86 10.17 1.77
C LEU A 99 1.48 10.08 0.36
N THR A 100 0.91 9.26 -0.53
CA THR A 100 1.38 9.09 -1.90
C THR A 100 1.35 10.40 -2.69
N LYS A 101 0.21 11.10 -2.66
CA LYS A 101 0.02 12.36 -3.39
C LYS A 101 0.97 13.45 -2.89
N SER A 102 1.13 13.58 -1.57
CA SER A 102 2.02 14.55 -0.95
C SER A 102 3.49 14.26 -1.30
N THR A 103 3.89 12.98 -1.17
CA THR A 103 5.26 12.55 -1.54
C THR A 103 5.55 12.79 -3.02
N ALA A 104 4.59 12.52 -3.91
CA ALA A 104 4.75 12.76 -5.35
C ALA A 104 4.91 14.26 -5.65
N LEU A 105 4.20 15.12 -4.95
CA LEU A 105 4.32 16.58 -5.10
C LEU A 105 5.70 17.09 -4.63
N ASP A 106 6.10 16.70 -3.43
CA ASP A 106 7.37 17.11 -2.83
C ASP A 106 8.58 16.54 -3.56
N GLY A 107 8.42 15.38 -4.21
CA GLY A 107 9.48 14.67 -4.94
C GLY A 107 9.86 15.27 -6.29
N ARG A 108 8.98 16.09 -6.89
CA ARG A 108 9.16 16.61 -8.27
C ARG A 108 10.49 17.33 -8.49
N ALA A 109 10.91 18.16 -7.53
CA ALA A 109 12.15 18.92 -7.60
C ALA A 109 13.42 18.04 -7.47
N PHE A 110 13.27 16.74 -7.22
CA PHE A 110 14.38 15.83 -6.90
C PHE A 110 14.35 14.56 -7.75
N ASP A 111 13.59 14.53 -8.83
CA ASP A 111 13.37 13.36 -9.68
C ASP A 111 12.90 12.10 -8.89
N ILE A 112 12.11 12.32 -7.82
CA ILE A 112 11.54 11.26 -7.01
C ILE A 112 10.10 11.05 -7.45
N ALA A 113 9.86 9.92 -8.13
CA ALA A 113 8.52 9.49 -8.51
C ALA A 113 7.85 8.76 -7.34
N CYS A 114 6.58 9.06 -7.07
CA CYS A 114 5.79 8.33 -6.09
C CYS A 114 4.45 7.92 -6.68
N GLY A 115 4.10 6.65 -6.53
CA GLY A 115 2.85 6.08 -7.02
C GLY A 115 2.23 5.09 -6.03
N GLN A 116 0.98 4.71 -6.28
CA GLN A 116 0.20 3.80 -5.46
C GLN A 116 -0.32 2.64 -6.29
N LEU A 117 -0.19 1.42 -5.76
CA LEU A 117 -0.81 0.22 -6.29
C LEU A 117 -1.96 -0.21 -5.38
N ASP A 118 -3.20 0.02 -5.82
CA ASP A 118 -4.39 -0.41 -5.10
C ASP A 118 -4.71 -1.87 -5.45
N ILE A 119 -4.52 -2.74 -4.46
CA ILE A 119 -4.66 -4.17 -4.65
C ILE A 119 -6.04 -4.62 -4.15
N GLY A 120 -6.76 -5.33 -5.04
CA GLY A 120 -7.93 -6.10 -4.67
C GLY A 120 -7.53 -7.47 -4.10
N ASN A 121 -8.42 -8.45 -4.13
CA ASN A 121 -8.21 -9.75 -3.50
C ASN A 121 -7.07 -10.55 -4.15
N ALA A 122 -5.86 -10.48 -3.60
CA ALA A 122 -4.74 -11.35 -3.95
C ALA A 122 -4.65 -12.53 -2.97
N ALA A 123 -4.24 -13.68 -3.46
CA ALA A 123 -4.04 -14.90 -2.66
C ALA A 123 -2.78 -14.74 -1.80
N THR A 124 -2.94 -14.24 -0.57
CA THR A 124 -1.89 -14.02 0.42
C THR A 124 -2.34 -14.50 1.79
N ASP A 125 -1.41 -14.68 2.73
CA ASP A 125 -1.72 -15.05 4.13
C ASP A 125 -2.68 -14.06 4.80
N LEU A 126 -2.55 -12.76 4.48
CA LEU A 126 -3.47 -11.71 4.98
C LEU A 126 -4.92 -11.98 4.54
N ARG A 127 -5.13 -12.72 3.46
CA ARG A 127 -6.43 -13.05 2.85
C ARG A 127 -6.76 -14.53 2.92
N SER A 128 -6.00 -15.34 3.64
CA SER A 128 -6.27 -16.79 3.76
C SER A 128 -7.68 -17.09 4.32
N GLY A 129 -8.23 -16.20 5.16
CA GLY A 129 -9.62 -16.26 5.62
C GLY A 129 -10.68 -15.82 4.59
N ALA A 130 -10.31 -15.16 3.49
CA ALA A 130 -11.28 -14.67 2.50
C ALA A 130 -11.84 -15.80 1.60
N ALA A 131 -11.17 -16.94 1.53
CA ALA A 131 -11.69 -18.15 0.88
C ALA A 131 -12.92 -18.69 1.63
N SER A 132 -13.02 -18.46 2.94
CA SER A 132 -14.19 -18.83 3.77
C SER A 132 -15.32 -17.80 3.72
N GLY A 133 -15.08 -16.62 3.17
CA GLY A 133 -16.08 -15.58 2.95
C GLY A 133 -15.65 -14.18 3.44
N ALA A 134 -16.13 -13.17 2.75
CA ALA A 134 -15.99 -11.76 3.11
C ALA A 134 -17.36 -11.16 3.42
N ALA A 135 -17.43 -10.31 4.44
CA ALA A 135 -18.64 -9.55 4.77
C ALA A 135 -18.99 -8.62 3.61
N GLN A 136 -20.26 -8.65 3.19
CA GLN A 136 -20.82 -7.82 2.15
C GLN A 136 -21.62 -6.65 2.75
N ALA A 137 -21.89 -5.62 1.95
CA ALA A 137 -22.65 -4.46 2.39
C ALA A 137 -24.10 -4.81 2.78
N ASP A 138 -24.66 -5.87 2.18
CA ASP A 138 -26.00 -6.38 2.48
C ASP A 138 -26.06 -7.24 3.77
N GLY A 139 -24.96 -7.31 4.53
CA GLY A 139 -24.85 -8.11 5.76
C GLY A 139 -24.57 -9.59 5.52
N THR A 140 -24.55 -10.07 4.29
CA THR A 140 -24.20 -11.47 3.99
C THR A 140 -22.70 -11.71 4.06
N VAL A 141 -22.30 -12.98 4.17
CA VAL A 141 -20.90 -13.41 4.03
C VAL A 141 -20.80 -14.28 2.79
N ARG A 142 -19.94 -13.90 1.84
CA ARG A 142 -19.78 -14.62 0.57
C ARG A 142 -18.32 -14.86 0.25
N PRO A 143 -17.96 -16.03 -0.33
CA PRO A 143 -16.63 -16.22 -0.92
C PRO A 143 -16.39 -15.17 -2.01
N GLU A 144 -15.17 -14.65 -2.05
CA GLU A 144 -14.78 -13.71 -3.10
C GLU A 144 -13.61 -14.27 -3.91
N PRO A 145 -13.64 -14.10 -5.24
CA PRO A 145 -12.52 -14.50 -6.10
C PRO A 145 -11.20 -13.84 -5.68
N LEU A 146 -10.13 -14.62 -5.80
CA LEU A 146 -8.76 -14.20 -5.56
C LEU A 146 -8.00 -14.21 -6.89
N MET A 147 -7.02 -13.32 -7.05
CA MET A 147 -6.03 -13.38 -8.11
C MET A 147 -4.71 -13.95 -7.58
N ASP A 148 -3.89 -14.48 -8.48
CA ASP A 148 -2.53 -14.90 -8.14
C ASP A 148 -1.70 -13.68 -7.66
N VAL A 149 -0.99 -13.84 -6.54
CA VAL A 149 -0.10 -12.80 -6.00
C VAL A 149 1.04 -12.44 -6.96
N ALA A 150 1.40 -13.34 -7.87
CA ALA A 150 2.40 -13.07 -8.91
C ALA A 150 2.01 -11.88 -9.81
N GLU A 151 0.70 -11.63 -10.01
CA GLU A 151 0.22 -10.48 -10.78
C GLU A 151 0.55 -9.15 -10.08
N VAL A 152 0.50 -9.14 -8.75
CA VAL A 152 0.95 -7.98 -7.95
C VAL A 152 2.45 -7.74 -8.16
N GLY A 153 3.24 -8.81 -8.14
CA GLY A 153 4.68 -8.73 -8.44
C GLY A 153 4.96 -8.13 -9.81
N ARG A 154 4.24 -8.59 -10.86
CA ARG A 154 4.36 -8.04 -12.23
C ARG A 154 4.00 -6.57 -12.29
N ALA A 155 2.94 -6.15 -11.61
CA ALA A 155 2.53 -4.75 -11.55
C ALA A 155 3.59 -3.87 -10.87
N VAL A 156 4.17 -4.34 -9.75
CA VAL A 156 5.28 -3.62 -9.08
C VAL A 156 6.49 -3.52 -10.00
N CYS A 157 6.87 -4.61 -10.68
CA CYS A 157 7.98 -4.59 -11.64
C CYS A 157 7.71 -3.64 -12.80
N TYR A 158 6.50 -3.61 -13.35
CA TYR A 158 6.13 -2.65 -14.38
C TYR A 158 6.32 -1.20 -13.91
N MET A 159 5.75 -0.85 -12.73
CA MET A 159 5.89 0.49 -12.17
C MET A 159 7.36 0.83 -11.88
N ALA A 160 8.14 -0.12 -11.36
CA ALA A 160 9.53 0.06 -10.97
C ALA A 160 10.45 0.34 -12.18
N ASN A 161 10.18 -0.28 -13.33
CA ASN A 161 11.02 -0.17 -14.53
C ASN A 161 10.69 1.04 -15.43
N LEU A 162 9.69 1.84 -15.11
CA LEU A 162 9.44 3.08 -15.84
C LEU A 162 10.59 4.07 -15.64
N PRO A 163 10.94 4.87 -16.65
CA PRO A 163 11.87 5.99 -16.48
C PRO A 163 11.31 6.99 -15.47
N LEU A 164 12.16 7.82 -14.84
CA LEU A 164 11.72 8.72 -13.76
C LEU A 164 10.86 9.90 -14.24
N ASP A 165 10.88 10.21 -15.51
CA ASP A 165 10.00 11.20 -16.16
C ASP A 165 8.57 10.67 -16.40
N ALA A 166 8.36 9.34 -16.23
CA ALA A 166 7.05 8.70 -16.31
C ALA A 166 6.68 8.08 -14.97
N ASN A 167 5.44 8.28 -14.52
CA ASN A 167 4.96 7.75 -13.25
C ASN A 167 3.53 7.20 -13.36
N VAL A 168 3.32 6.02 -12.82
CA VAL A 168 1.96 5.52 -12.51
C VAL A 168 1.53 6.13 -11.18
N ALA A 169 0.72 7.19 -11.24
CA ALA A 169 0.24 7.86 -10.03
C ALA A 169 -0.64 6.94 -9.17
N THR A 170 -1.54 6.18 -9.82
CA THR A 170 -2.37 5.16 -9.18
C THR A 170 -2.68 4.05 -10.19
N MET A 171 -2.57 2.81 -9.74
CA MET A 171 -2.99 1.62 -10.48
C MET A 171 -3.88 0.78 -9.58
N THR A 172 -5.03 0.34 -10.09
CA THR A 172 -5.89 -0.63 -9.40
C THR A 172 -5.77 -1.98 -10.07
N LEU A 173 -5.36 -2.99 -9.32
CA LEU A 173 -5.23 -4.38 -9.73
C LEU A 173 -6.08 -5.28 -8.85
N MET A 174 -6.98 -6.05 -9.45
CA MET A 174 -7.96 -6.83 -8.69
C MET A 174 -8.37 -8.11 -9.42
N ALA A 175 -8.87 -9.09 -8.67
CA ALA A 175 -9.48 -10.27 -9.28
C ALA A 175 -10.69 -9.84 -10.13
N THR A 176 -10.77 -10.28 -11.37
CA THR A 176 -11.78 -9.82 -12.34
C THR A 176 -13.23 -9.96 -11.85
N LYS A 177 -13.50 -11.04 -11.12
CA LYS A 177 -14.85 -11.37 -10.66
C LYS A 177 -15.14 -10.90 -9.22
N MET A 178 -14.21 -10.21 -8.55
CA MET A 178 -14.50 -9.68 -7.23
C MET A 178 -15.45 -8.50 -7.30
N PRO A 179 -16.38 -8.34 -6.33
CA PRO A 179 -17.29 -7.21 -6.33
C PRO A 179 -16.55 -5.92 -5.94
N PHE A 180 -16.63 -4.90 -6.81
CA PHE A 180 -16.11 -3.56 -6.57
C PHE A 180 -17.00 -2.52 -7.26
N VAL A 181 -17.05 -2.49 -8.60
CA VAL A 181 -18.01 -1.70 -9.36
C VAL A 181 -19.38 -2.39 -9.28
N GLY A 182 -20.45 -1.62 -9.07
CA GLY A 182 -21.79 -2.19 -8.89
C GLY A 182 -22.02 -2.88 -7.54
N ARG A 183 -21.14 -2.68 -6.57
CA ARG A 183 -21.38 -3.05 -5.17
C ARG A 183 -22.37 -2.04 -4.59
N GLY A 184 -23.62 -2.42 -4.52
CA GLY A 184 -24.69 -1.67 -3.91
C GLY A 184 -25.17 -2.29 -2.61
#